data_f27482c5bdf2516daa601adcce4ca357
#
_entry.id   f27482c5bdf2516daa601adcce4ca357
#
_cell.length_a   1.000
_cell.length_b   1.000
_cell.length_c   1.000
_cell.angle_alpha   90.00
_cell.angle_beta   90.00
_cell.angle_gamma   90.00
#
_symmetry.space_group_name_H-M   'P 1'
#
loop_
_entity.id
_entity.type
_entity.pdbx_description
1 polymer ?
#
loop_
_entity_poly.entity_id
_entity_poly.type
_entity_poly.pdbx_seq_one_letter_code
_entity_poly.pdbx_strand_id
1 'polypeptide(L)'
;VKIGAGTHKRLADVPFRITSKTTGENHVVVTDDNGQFSTSAEWASHKHNTNAGKTSEDGVWFGTSEPDDSKGALPYDTYIIEELRSESNKGFELIPPFEIVASRNNLVVDLGTLTDEYEKEISIHTTATSKDGEKTILAGKEVTIVDTVKLDGLTKGTKYQLKGWQMLKEENAELIIDGKRVENDYTFVADDEEMKVEISYTFNASALGGKNLVTFEELYDLSNPDEPVKVAEHKDIEDDG
;
A
#
# COMPACT_ATOMS: atom_id res chain seq x y z
N VAL A 1 -16.01 15.91 -3.19
CA VAL A 1 -15.39 15.48 -4.45
C VAL A 1 -13.91 15.26 -4.20
N LYS A 2 -13.35 14.14 -4.67
CA LYS A 2 -11.93 13.80 -4.60
C LYS A 2 -11.24 14.14 -5.91
N ILE A 3 -10.14 14.90 -5.85
CA ILE A 3 -9.32 15.27 -7.03
C ILE A 3 -7.82 15.13 -6.73
N GLY A 4 -7.02 14.93 -7.78
CA GLY A 4 -5.57 15.02 -7.72
C GLY A 4 -5.08 16.45 -7.99
N ALA A 5 -3.94 16.81 -7.40
CA ALA A 5 -3.27 18.10 -7.62
C ALA A 5 -2.94 18.35 -9.10
N GLY A 6 -2.70 19.60 -9.44
CA GLY A 6 -2.28 20.03 -10.77
C GLY A 6 -3.36 19.95 -11.85
N THR A 7 -3.72 18.75 -12.26
CA THR A 7 -4.71 18.54 -13.32
C THR A 7 -6.15 18.69 -12.86
N HIS A 8 -6.42 18.71 -11.55
CA HIS A 8 -7.76 18.65 -10.95
C HIS A 8 -8.60 17.47 -11.45
N LYS A 9 -7.94 16.40 -11.90
CA LYS A 9 -8.60 15.17 -12.33
C LYS A 9 -9.38 14.58 -11.15
N ARG A 10 -10.62 14.22 -11.37
CA ARG A 10 -11.43 13.48 -10.39
C ARG A 10 -10.87 12.08 -10.22
N LEU A 11 -10.74 11.64 -8.97
CA LEU A 11 -10.19 10.34 -8.63
C LEU A 11 -11.34 9.39 -8.25
N ALA A 12 -11.61 8.46 -9.14
CA ALA A 12 -12.53 7.36 -8.91
C ALA A 12 -11.85 6.25 -8.12
N ASP A 13 -12.63 5.37 -7.53
CA ASP A 13 -12.17 4.17 -6.80
C ASP A 13 -11.21 4.46 -5.63
N VAL A 14 -11.25 5.67 -5.05
CA VAL A 14 -10.46 6.01 -3.86
C VAL A 14 -11.22 5.58 -2.62
N PRO A 15 -10.66 4.67 -1.80
CA PRO A 15 -11.32 4.17 -0.60
C PRO A 15 -11.14 5.12 0.58
N PHE A 16 -12.22 5.31 1.33
CA PHE A 16 -12.24 6.04 2.60
C PHE A 16 -12.82 5.15 3.69
N ARG A 17 -12.08 4.96 4.78
CA ARG A 17 -12.62 4.34 5.99
C ARG A 17 -13.32 5.38 6.85
N ILE A 18 -14.55 5.06 7.25
CA ILE A 18 -15.34 5.85 8.18
C ILE A 18 -15.43 5.04 9.47
N THR A 19 -14.95 5.57 10.59
CA THR A 19 -14.93 4.87 11.88
C THR A 19 -15.71 5.64 12.94
N SER A 20 -16.70 5.02 13.57
CA SER A 20 -17.40 5.55 14.74
C SER A 20 -16.46 5.64 15.95
N LYS A 21 -16.36 6.81 16.56
CA LYS A 21 -15.54 6.98 17.79
C LYS A 21 -16.18 6.32 19.01
N THR A 22 -17.50 6.19 19.03
CA THR A 22 -18.22 5.60 20.16
C THR A 22 -18.15 4.08 20.14
N THR A 23 -18.36 3.45 18.99
CA THR A 23 -18.49 1.99 18.90
C THR A 23 -17.24 1.30 18.32
N GLY A 24 -16.39 2.04 17.60
CA GLY A 24 -15.28 1.48 16.83
C GLY A 24 -15.73 0.77 15.54
N GLU A 25 -17.04 0.70 15.26
CA GLU A 25 -17.56 0.18 14.00
C GLU A 25 -17.01 1.02 12.84
N ASN A 26 -16.60 0.38 11.78
CA ASN A 26 -16.07 1.07 10.60
C ASN A 26 -16.56 0.42 9.32
N HIS A 27 -16.66 1.24 8.28
CA HIS A 27 -17.03 0.84 6.93
C HIS A 27 -16.14 1.58 5.92
N VAL A 28 -15.87 0.94 4.79
CA VAL A 28 -15.13 1.54 3.69
C VAL A 28 -16.09 1.98 2.60
N VAL A 29 -16.00 3.22 2.19
CA VAL A 29 -16.69 3.77 1.02
C VAL A 29 -15.69 4.07 -0.08
N VAL A 30 -16.11 3.97 -1.33
CA VAL A 30 -15.26 4.18 -2.50
C VAL A 30 -15.85 5.28 -3.37
N THR A 31 -15.01 6.19 -3.87
CA THR A 31 -15.48 7.24 -4.78
C THR A 31 -15.96 6.65 -6.11
N ASP A 32 -17.02 7.21 -6.66
CA ASP A 32 -17.55 6.85 -7.98
C ASP A 32 -16.71 7.42 -9.14
N ASP A 33 -17.14 7.20 -10.38
CA ASP A 33 -16.47 7.71 -11.60
C ASP A 33 -16.33 9.25 -11.62
N ASN A 34 -17.13 9.95 -10.83
CA ASN A 34 -17.05 11.40 -10.65
C ASN A 34 -16.21 11.83 -9.44
N GLY A 35 -15.51 10.90 -8.80
CA GLY A 35 -14.73 11.16 -7.60
C GLY A 35 -15.59 11.53 -6.39
N GLN A 36 -16.80 11.02 -6.28
CA GLN A 36 -17.77 11.41 -5.26
C GLN A 36 -18.23 10.22 -4.43
N PHE A 37 -18.51 10.45 -3.16
CA PHE A 37 -19.33 9.59 -2.32
C PHE A 37 -20.19 10.43 -1.36
N SER A 38 -21.22 9.82 -0.80
CA SER A 38 -22.07 10.40 0.22
C SER A 38 -22.63 9.30 1.13
N THR A 39 -22.91 9.64 2.38
CA THR A 39 -23.58 8.79 3.36
C THR A 39 -25.07 9.16 3.52
N SER A 40 -25.64 10.01 2.64
CA SER A 40 -27.07 10.30 2.64
C SER A 40 -27.89 9.06 2.26
N ALA A 41 -29.14 8.98 2.72
CA ALA A 41 -30.03 7.87 2.42
C ALA A 41 -30.18 7.60 0.92
N GLU A 42 -30.24 8.65 0.12
CA GLU A 42 -30.36 8.53 -1.34
C GLU A 42 -29.11 7.96 -1.98
N TRP A 43 -27.94 8.36 -1.53
CA TRP A 43 -26.65 7.95 -2.10
C TRP A 43 -26.16 6.61 -1.53
N ALA A 44 -26.30 6.41 -0.22
CA ALA A 44 -25.88 5.18 0.46
C ALA A 44 -26.80 3.99 0.17
N SER A 45 -27.91 4.20 -0.55
CA SER A 45 -28.76 3.12 -1.01
C SER A 45 -28.03 2.21 -1.99
N HIS A 46 -28.51 0.97 -2.15
CA HIS A 46 -27.94 0.00 -3.09
C HIS A 46 -27.93 0.47 -4.56
N LYS A 47 -28.62 1.55 -4.87
CA LYS A 47 -28.63 2.14 -6.23
C LYS A 47 -27.30 2.80 -6.59
N HIS A 48 -26.56 3.28 -5.61
CA HIS A 48 -25.31 4.01 -5.79
C HIS A 48 -24.11 3.32 -5.18
N ASN A 49 -24.21 2.10 -4.74
CA ASN A 49 -23.19 1.25 -4.12
C ASN A 49 -21.84 1.97 -3.84
N THR A 50 -21.72 2.57 -2.67
CA THR A 50 -20.57 3.38 -2.29
C THR A 50 -19.27 2.57 -2.10
N ASN A 51 -19.37 1.24 -2.07
CA ASN A 51 -18.20 0.36 -2.02
C ASN A 51 -17.67 0.00 -3.41
N ALA A 52 -18.46 0.25 -4.47
CA ALA A 52 -18.12 -0.05 -5.87
C ALA A 52 -17.59 -1.49 -6.10
N GLY A 53 -17.99 -2.44 -5.26
CA GLY A 53 -17.53 -3.82 -5.31
C GLY A 53 -16.09 -4.05 -4.86
N LYS A 54 -15.43 -3.07 -4.25
CA LYS A 54 -14.04 -3.16 -3.77
C LYS A 54 -13.93 -3.83 -2.39
N THR A 55 -15.02 -3.87 -1.64
CA THR A 55 -15.11 -4.55 -0.35
C THR A 55 -16.24 -5.58 -0.37
N SER A 56 -16.32 -6.41 0.67
CA SER A 56 -17.45 -7.36 0.85
C SER A 56 -18.73 -6.69 1.34
N GLU A 57 -18.72 -5.39 1.59
CA GLU A 57 -19.84 -4.63 2.12
C GLU A 57 -20.72 -4.05 1.00
N ASP A 58 -22.04 -4.02 1.23
CA ASP A 58 -23.03 -3.45 0.33
C ASP A 58 -23.46 -2.04 0.77
N GLY A 59 -22.54 -1.08 0.71
CA GLY A 59 -22.79 0.28 1.15
C GLY A 59 -22.29 0.57 2.56
N VAL A 60 -22.58 1.76 3.08
CA VAL A 60 -22.09 2.24 4.37
C VAL A 60 -23.25 2.46 5.34
N TRP A 61 -23.50 1.48 6.22
CA TRP A 61 -24.57 1.51 7.21
C TRP A 61 -24.02 1.19 8.59
N PHE A 62 -24.23 2.11 9.55
CA PHE A 62 -23.77 1.97 10.93
C PHE A 62 -24.91 1.56 11.86
N GLY A 63 -24.61 0.72 12.84
CA GLY A 63 -25.54 0.33 13.90
C GLY A 63 -26.72 -0.53 13.43
N THR A 64 -26.65 -1.12 12.25
CA THR A 64 -27.70 -1.99 11.71
C THR A 64 -27.09 -3.14 10.89
N SER A 65 -27.75 -4.28 10.90
CA SER A 65 -27.42 -5.42 10.03
C SER A 65 -28.08 -5.33 8.64
N GLU A 66 -29.10 -4.47 8.50
CA GLU A 66 -29.85 -4.30 7.27
C GLU A 66 -29.88 -2.82 6.87
N PRO A 67 -29.55 -2.47 5.62
CA PRO A 67 -29.66 -1.11 5.12
C PRO A 67 -31.09 -0.56 5.23
N ASP A 68 -31.21 0.72 5.60
CA ASP A 68 -32.49 1.44 5.68
C ASP A 68 -32.45 2.70 4.80
N ASP A 69 -32.90 2.56 3.56
CA ASP A 69 -32.89 3.62 2.55
C ASP A 69 -33.78 4.83 2.93
N SER A 70 -34.57 4.75 4.02
CA SER A 70 -35.33 5.87 4.56
C SER A 70 -34.51 6.79 5.47
N LYS A 71 -33.29 6.39 5.82
CA LYS A 71 -32.39 7.09 6.76
C LYS A 71 -31.01 7.30 6.14
N GLY A 72 -30.29 8.30 6.66
CA GLY A 72 -28.86 8.44 6.39
C GLY A 72 -28.08 7.30 7.02
N ALA A 73 -26.93 6.95 6.47
CA ALA A 73 -26.13 5.82 6.91
C ALA A 73 -25.39 6.05 8.25
N LEU A 74 -25.20 7.31 8.66
CA LEU A 74 -24.48 7.68 9.87
C LEU A 74 -25.44 8.09 11.01
N PRO A 75 -25.54 7.31 12.10
CA PRO A 75 -26.11 7.77 13.37
C PRO A 75 -25.39 9.00 13.95
N TYR A 76 -26.01 9.67 14.94
CA TYR A 76 -25.36 10.79 15.63
C TYR A 76 -24.14 10.28 16.41
N ASP A 77 -22.97 10.73 15.97
CA ASP A 77 -21.68 10.38 16.56
C ASP A 77 -20.57 11.29 16.03
N THR A 78 -19.37 11.11 16.52
CA THR A 78 -18.14 11.63 15.91
C THR A 78 -17.49 10.50 15.11
N TYR A 79 -17.17 10.76 13.86
CA TYR A 79 -16.54 9.80 12.96
C TYR A 79 -15.14 10.27 12.56
N ILE A 80 -14.22 9.33 12.48
CA ILE A 80 -12.91 9.54 11.86
C ILE A 80 -13.02 9.14 10.40
N ILE A 81 -12.62 10.03 9.50
CA ILE A 81 -12.55 9.80 8.06
C ILE A 81 -11.09 9.64 7.69
N GLU A 82 -10.75 8.52 7.10
CA GLU A 82 -9.38 8.15 6.74
C GLU A 82 -9.34 7.69 5.29
N GLU A 83 -8.51 8.35 4.47
CA GLU A 83 -8.23 7.87 3.13
C GLU A 83 -7.29 6.66 3.19
N LEU A 84 -7.61 5.61 2.46
CA LEU A 84 -6.80 4.40 2.38
C LEU A 84 -6.01 4.37 1.06
N ARG A 85 -4.82 3.79 1.11
CA ARG A 85 -4.01 3.54 -0.10
C ARG A 85 -4.72 2.55 -1.02
N SER A 86 -4.69 2.86 -2.33
CA SER A 86 -5.16 1.99 -3.40
C SER A 86 -4.39 2.28 -4.70
N GLU A 87 -4.57 1.48 -5.74
CA GLU A 87 -4.00 1.79 -7.06
C GLU A 87 -4.53 3.12 -7.63
N SER A 88 -5.75 3.53 -7.24
CA SER A 88 -6.39 4.76 -7.75
C SER A 88 -5.76 6.05 -7.23
N ASN A 89 -5.15 6.04 -6.06
CA ASN A 89 -4.47 7.19 -5.47
C ASN A 89 -2.94 7.01 -5.36
N LYS A 90 -2.39 6.00 -6.04
CA LYS A 90 -0.95 5.80 -6.14
C LYS A 90 -0.26 7.03 -6.74
N GLY A 91 0.84 7.44 -6.13
CA GLY A 91 1.59 8.65 -6.53
C GLY A 91 1.02 9.95 -5.98
N PHE A 92 0.01 9.87 -5.09
CA PHE A 92 -0.52 10.99 -4.34
C PHE A 92 -0.35 10.78 -2.84
N GLU A 93 -0.07 11.85 -2.10
CA GLU A 93 -0.10 11.81 -0.64
C GLU A 93 -1.53 11.57 -0.15
N LEU A 94 -1.69 10.68 0.84
CA LEU A 94 -2.99 10.47 1.47
C LEU A 94 -3.37 11.70 2.31
N ILE A 95 -4.65 12.08 2.28
CA ILE A 95 -5.17 13.11 3.17
C ILE A 95 -5.02 12.65 4.62
N PRO A 96 -4.46 13.48 5.52
CA PRO A 96 -4.42 13.14 6.94
C PRO A 96 -5.83 12.83 7.48
N PRO A 97 -6.00 11.83 8.35
CA PRO A 97 -7.27 11.52 8.97
C PRO A 97 -7.87 12.75 9.66
N PHE A 98 -9.16 12.95 9.51
CA PHE A 98 -9.89 14.06 10.12
C PHE A 98 -11.22 13.59 10.73
N GLU A 99 -11.79 14.43 11.61
CA GLU A 99 -13.03 14.12 12.32
C GLU A 99 -14.21 14.90 11.76
N ILE A 100 -15.36 14.26 11.71
CA ILE A 100 -16.66 14.91 11.48
C ILE A 100 -17.61 14.58 12.63
N VAL A 101 -18.56 15.48 12.90
CA VAL A 101 -19.60 15.29 13.91
C VAL A 101 -20.96 15.27 13.22
N ALA A 102 -21.64 14.13 13.25
CA ALA A 102 -23.04 14.02 12.88
C ALA A 102 -23.89 14.25 14.13
N SER A 103 -24.74 15.29 14.12
CA SER A 103 -25.58 15.64 15.26
C SER A 103 -26.91 16.26 14.79
N ARG A 104 -27.85 16.41 15.75
CA ARG A 104 -29.13 17.06 15.46
C ARG A 104 -29.00 18.45 14.84
N ASN A 105 -27.95 19.18 15.20
CA ASN A 105 -27.71 20.54 14.69
C ASN A 105 -26.77 20.54 13.48
N ASN A 106 -26.24 19.38 13.08
CA ASN A 106 -25.31 19.20 11.97
C ASN A 106 -25.63 17.89 11.24
N LEU A 107 -26.76 17.92 10.53
CA LEU A 107 -27.29 16.75 9.79
C LEU A 107 -26.59 16.54 8.45
N VAL A 108 -26.02 17.61 7.90
CA VAL A 108 -25.27 17.56 6.63
C VAL A 108 -23.89 18.13 6.87
N VAL A 109 -22.88 17.33 6.64
CA VAL A 109 -21.47 17.75 6.64
C VAL A 109 -20.97 17.67 5.22
N ASP A 110 -20.90 18.82 4.54
CA ASP A 110 -20.34 18.91 3.20
C ASP A 110 -18.83 19.10 3.29
N LEU A 111 -18.07 18.10 2.85
CA LEU A 111 -16.60 18.14 2.82
C LEU A 111 -16.05 18.89 1.60
N GLY A 112 -16.93 19.31 0.68
CA GLY A 112 -16.51 20.02 -0.53
C GLY A 112 -15.58 19.19 -1.41
N THR A 113 -14.44 19.77 -1.79
CA THR A 113 -13.43 19.12 -2.61
C THR A 113 -12.19 18.78 -1.76
N LEU A 114 -11.82 17.53 -1.76
CA LEU A 114 -10.60 17.02 -1.13
C LEU A 114 -9.54 16.82 -2.22
N THR A 115 -8.39 17.44 -2.06
CA THR A 115 -7.31 17.42 -3.05
C THR A 115 -6.13 16.64 -2.49
N ASP A 116 -5.61 15.69 -3.27
CA ASP A 116 -4.33 15.04 -2.99
C ASP A 116 -3.20 15.78 -3.66
N GLU A 117 -2.13 15.99 -2.95
CA GLU A 117 -0.86 16.44 -3.50
C GLU A 117 -0.10 15.27 -4.13
N TYR A 118 0.86 15.58 -5.01
CA TYR A 118 1.73 14.55 -5.57
C TYR A 118 2.69 14.03 -4.50
N GLU A 119 2.79 12.71 -4.41
CA GLU A 119 3.78 12.04 -3.58
C GLU A 119 5.17 12.12 -4.24
N LYS A 120 6.21 12.21 -3.41
CA LYS A 120 7.59 12.07 -3.88
C LYS A 120 7.78 10.67 -4.45
N GLU A 121 8.41 10.56 -5.61
CA GLU A 121 8.74 9.26 -6.21
C GLU A 121 9.71 8.49 -5.29
N ILE A 122 9.38 7.25 -4.97
CA ILE A 122 10.24 6.39 -4.17
C ILE A 122 11.30 5.76 -5.07
N SER A 123 12.56 5.88 -4.68
CA SER A 123 13.67 5.20 -5.34
C SER A 123 14.23 4.07 -4.48
N ILE A 124 14.68 3.00 -5.14
CA ILE A 124 15.34 1.84 -4.54
C ILE A 124 16.74 1.73 -5.14
N HIS A 125 17.75 1.65 -4.27
CA HIS A 125 19.12 1.31 -4.63
C HIS A 125 19.59 0.17 -3.74
N THR A 126 20.16 -0.85 -4.33
CA THR A 126 20.51 -2.08 -3.64
C THR A 126 21.99 -2.41 -3.75
N THR A 127 22.53 -3.15 -2.80
CA THR A 127 23.89 -3.67 -2.83
C THR A 127 23.91 -5.02 -2.12
N ALA A 128 24.02 -6.09 -2.91
CA ALA A 128 24.08 -7.46 -2.42
C ALA A 128 25.55 -7.89 -2.17
N THR A 129 25.80 -8.47 -1.00
CA THR A 129 27.12 -8.96 -0.58
C THR A 129 27.02 -10.25 0.23
N SER A 130 28.16 -10.88 0.54
CA SER A 130 28.25 -11.88 1.60
C SER A 130 28.00 -11.26 2.98
N LYS A 131 27.88 -12.06 4.01
CA LYS A 131 27.85 -11.60 5.42
C LYS A 131 29.09 -10.77 5.81
N ASP A 132 30.22 -10.99 5.14
CA ASP A 132 31.47 -10.29 5.39
C ASP A 132 31.68 -9.08 4.48
N GLY A 133 30.66 -8.72 3.66
CA GLY A 133 30.67 -7.56 2.77
C GLY A 133 31.36 -7.80 1.42
N GLU A 134 31.67 -9.05 1.07
CA GLU A 134 32.35 -9.40 -0.18
C GLU A 134 31.34 -9.61 -1.32
N LYS A 135 31.70 -9.15 -2.53
CA LYS A 135 30.91 -9.36 -3.75
C LYS A 135 31.01 -10.78 -4.30
N THR A 136 32.05 -11.53 -3.93
CA THR A 136 32.25 -12.91 -4.37
C THR A 136 32.06 -13.84 -3.19
N ILE A 137 31.23 -14.86 -3.36
CA ILE A 137 30.88 -15.82 -2.35
C ILE A 137 31.30 -17.23 -2.82
N LEU A 138 31.96 -17.98 -1.97
CA LEU A 138 32.27 -19.37 -2.29
C LEU A 138 31.02 -20.23 -2.27
N ALA A 139 30.77 -20.95 -3.38
CA ALA A 139 29.65 -21.86 -3.48
C ALA A 139 29.74 -22.96 -2.39
N GLY A 140 28.62 -23.17 -1.67
CA GLY A 140 28.58 -24.10 -0.56
C GLY A 140 27.16 -24.54 -0.23
N LYS A 141 27.04 -25.47 0.74
CA LYS A 141 25.75 -26.02 1.15
C LYS A 141 24.85 -24.99 1.85
N GLU A 142 25.44 -23.97 2.45
CA GLU A 142 24.73 -22.88 3.11
C GLU A 142 25.47 -21.58 2.82
N VAL A 143 24.88 -20.77 1.99
CA VAL A 143 25.37 -19.44 1.62
C VAL A 143 24.32 -18.43 2.00
N THR A 144 24.76 -17.29 2.53
CA THR A 144 23.86 -16.17 2.79
C THR A 144 24.31 -14.95 2.00
N ILE A 145 23.40 -14.40 1.22
CA ILE A 145 23.50 -13.08 0.62
C ILE A 145 22.80 -12.10 1.55
N VAL A 146 23.43 -10.99 1.84
CA VAL A 146 22.83 -9.84 2.54
C VAL A 146 22.70 -8.71 1.54
N ASP A 147 21.49 -8.32 1.30
CA ASP A 147 21.19 -7.19 0.44
C ASP A 147 20.88 -5.96 1.28
N THR A 148 21.62 -4.90 1.05
CA THR A 148 21.45 -3.60 1.68
C THR A 148 20.71 -2.69 0.74
N VAL A 149 19.46 -2.40 1.08
CA VAL A 149 18.53 -1.61 0.26
C VAL A 149 18.43 -0.19 0.83
N LYS A 150 18.77 0.80 0.03
CA LYS A 150 18.56 2.21 0.32
C LYS A 150 17.27 2.66 -0.32
N LEU A 151 16.39 3.23 0.48
CA LEU A 151 15.10 3.74 0.08
C LEU A 151 15.08 5.26 0.29
N ASP A 152 14.59 6.02 -0.68
CA ASP A 152 14.38 7.46 -0.61
C ASP A 152 12.99 7.81 -1.11
N GLY A 153 12.33 8.79 -0.51
CA GLY A 153 10.99 9.22 -0.84
C GLY A 153 9.88 8.52 -0.02
N LEU A 154 10.25 7.83 1.06
CA LEU A 154 9.26 7.19 1.94
C LEU A 154 8.39 8.22 2.67
N THR A 155 7.15 7.86 2.94
CA THR A 155 6.28 8.64 3.82
C THR A 155 6.45 8.17 5.27
N LYS A 156 6.94 9.05 6.13
CA LYS A 156 7.17 8.75 7.55
C LYS A 156 5.88 8.26 8.24
N GLY A 157 5.98 7.19 9.00
CA GLY A 157 4.88 6.54 9.70
C GLY A 157 4.12 5.52 8.86
N THR A 158 4.36 5.47 7.55
CA THR A 158 3.76 4.47 6.66
C THR A 158 4.44 3.12 6.84
N LYS A 159 3.63 2.07 6.84
CA LYS A 159 4.08 0.69 6.88
C LYS A 159 4.35 0.19 5.47
N TYR A 160 5.55 -0.33 5.24
CA TYR A 160 5.98 -0.89 3.96
C TYR A 160 6.37 -2.36 4.08
N GLN A 161 6.28 -3.08 2.96
CA GLN A 161 6.86 -4.41 2.79
C GLN A 161 7.80 -4.41 1.59
N LEU A 162 9.07 -4.73 1.83
CA LEU A 162 10.06 -5.01 0.81
C LEU A 162 10.02 -6.51 0.52
N LYS A 163 9.80 -6.89 -0.74
CA LYS A 163 9.92 -8.28 -1.22
C LYS A 163 11.10 -8.37 -2.14
N GLY A 164 11.97 -9.34 -1.91
CA GLY A 164 13.14 -9.54 -2.75
C GLY A 164 13.35 -10.99 -3.13
N TRP A 165 13.98 -11.23 -4.27
CA TRP A 165 14.33 -12.56 -4.75
C TRP A 165 15.60 -12.54 -5.59
N GLN A 166 16.23 -13.69 -5.69
CA GLN A 166 17.46 -13.86 -6.43
C GLN A 166 17.21 -14.27 -7.88
N MET A 167 17.97 -13.67 -8.79
CA MET A 167 17.97 -13.97 -10.23
C MET A 167 19.32 -14.55 -10.65
N LEU A 168 19.30 -15.49 -11.59
CA LEU A 168 20.48 -15.93 -12.33
C LEU A 168 20.72 -14.95 -13.49
N LYS A 169 21.82 -14.18 -13.45
CA LYS A 169 22.07 -13.08 -14.40
C LYS A 169 22.11 -13.56 -15.85
N GLU A 170 22.91 -14.60 -16.12
CA GLU A 170 23.12 -15.08 -17.48
C GLU A 170 21.89 -15.73 -18.11
N GLU A 171 21.05 -16.35 -17.30
CA GLU A 171 19.83 -17.00 -17.74
C GLU A 171 18.62 -16.05 -17.78
N ASN A 172 18.74 -14.87 -17.14
CA ASN A 172 17.66 -13.95 -16.87
C ASN A 172 16.45 -14.68 -16.28
N ALA A 173 16.71 -15.53 -15.29
CA ALA A 173 15.72 -16.42 -14.69
C ALA A 173 15.77 -16.37 -13.16
N GLU A 174 14.62 -16.60 -12.51
CA GLU A 174 14.55 -16.73 -11.06
C GLU A 174 15.41 -17.89 -10.56
N LEU A 175 16.12 -17.67 -9.45
CA LEU A 175 16.88 -18.71 -8.79
C LEU A 175 15.93 -19.65 -8.04
N ILE A 176 15.84 -20.88 -8.51
CA ILE A 176 15.04 -21.96 -7.89
C ILE A 176 15.96 -22.99 -7.25
N ILE A 177 15.85 -23.21 -5.95
CA ILE A 177 16.55 -24.25 -5.21
C ILE A 177 15.52 -25.19 -4.59
N ASP A 178 15.69 -26.48 -4.81
CA ASP A 178 14.77 -27.52 -4.35
C ASP A 178 13.29 -27.23 -4.68
N GLY A 179 13.05 -26.69 -5.88
CA GLY A 179 11.72 -26.37 -6.39
C GLY A 179 11.09 -25.11 -5.78
N LYS A 180 11.85 -24.31 -5.04
CA LYS A 180 11.37 -23.05 -4.45
C LYS A 180 12.24 -21.89 -4.92
N ARG A 181 11.61 -20.75 -5.16
CA ARG A 181 12.30 -19.49 -5.43
C ARG A 181 13.08 -19.07 -4.18
N VAL A 182 14.31 -18.61 -4.39
CA VAL A 182 15.11 -17.99 -3.33
C VAL A 182 14.62 -16.56 -3.15
N GLU A 183 13.76 -16.37 -2.17
CA GLU A 183 13.10 -15.11 -1.87
C GLU A 183 13.01 -14.88 -0.37
N ASN A 184 12.83 -13.61 0.01
CA ASN A 184 12.52 -13.22 1.37
C ASN A 184 11.76 -11.90 1.36
N ASP A 185 11.14 -11.54 2.47
CA ASP A 185 10.47 -10.26 2.65
C ASP A 185 10.82 -9.62 4.00
N TYR A 186 10.70 -8.31 4.05
CA TYR A 186 10.92 -7.52 5.25
C TYR A 186 9.86 -6.43 5.37
N THR A 187 9.16 -6.42 6.49
CA THR A 187 8.11 -5.43 6.78
C THR A 187 8.61 -4.45 7.84
N PHE A 188 8.44 -3.16 7.59
CA PHE A 188 8.88 -2.07 8.47
C PHE A 188 7.92 -0.89 8.45
N VAL A 189 8.08 0.00 9.42
CA VAL A 189 7.42 1.33 9.42
C VAL A 189 8.50 2.36 9.14
N ALA A 190 8.26 3.25 8.18
CA ALA A 190 9.22 4.29 7.86
C ALA A 190 9.35 5.27 9.03
N ASP A 191 10.55 5.43 9.56
CA ASP A 191 10.88 6.40 10.61
C ASP A 191 11.44 7.72 10.04
N ASP A 192 11.87 7.70 8.78
CA ASP A 192 12.30 8.87 8.01
C ASP A 192 11.95 8.70 6.51
N GLU A 193 12.12 9.76 5.72
CA GLU A 193 11.97 9.73 4.25
C GLU A 193 13.06 8.90 3.57
N GLU A 194 14.24 8.85 4.16
CA GLU A 194 15.37 8.04 3.71
C GLU A 194 15.63 6.93 4.72
N MET A 195 15.64 5.69 4.26
CA MET A 195 15.96 4.55 5.10
C MET A 195 16.94 3.59 4.45
N LYS A 196 17.61 2.82 5.29
CA LYS A 196 18.45 1.72 4.90
C LYS A 196 17.96 0.47 5.59
N VAL A 197 17.58 -0.53 4.82
CA VAL A 197 17.09 -1.82 5.34
C VAL A 197 17.95 -2.96 4.78
N GLU A 198 18.02 -4.06 5.53
CA GLU A 198 18.75 -5.25 5.08
C GLU A 198 17.78 -6.41 4.97
N ILE A 199 17.93 -7.18 3.89
CA ILE A 199 17.20 -8.41 3.64
C ILE A 199 18.20 -9.52 3.31
N SER A 200 18.04 -10.69 3.90
CA SER A 200 19.01 -11.79 3.77
C SER A 200 18.38 -13.01 3.10
N TYR A 201 19.16 -13.67 2.26
CA TYR A 201 18.77 -14.89 1.55
C TYR A 201 19.75 -15.99 1.88
N THR A 202 19.27 -17.08 2.49
CA THR A 202 20.11 -18.24 2.84
C THR A 202 19.64 -19.47 2.05
N PHE A 203 20.55 -20.08 1.31
CA PHE A 203 20.22 -21.19 0.42
C PHE A 203 21.45 -22.09 0.14
N ASN A 204 21.20 -23.24 -0.49
CA ASN A 204 22.26 -24.14 -0.94
C ASN A 204 22.76 -23.70 -2.32
N ALA A 205 23.98 -23.18 -2.36
CA ALA A 205 24.64 -22.70 -3.57
C ALA A 205 25.68 -23.71 -4.13
N SER A 206 25.72 -24.97 -3.67
CA SER A 206 26.73 -25.94 -4.08
C SER A 206 26.83 -26.16 -5.61
N ALA A 207 25.73 -25.99 -6.32
CA ALA A 207 25.63 -26.13 -7.78
C ALA A 207 25.83 -24.82 -8.55
N LEU A 208 26.08 -23.69 -7.86
CA LEU A 208 26.09 -22.35 -8.44
C LEU A 208 27.50 -21.78 -8.67
N GLY A 209 28.55 -22.62 -8.58
CA GLY A 209 29.92 -22.17 -8.81
C GLY A 209 30.09 -21.49 -10.18
N GLY A 210 30.60 -20.24 -10.18
CA GLY A 210 30.79 -19.44 -11.40
C GLY A 210 29.53 -18.79 -11.96
N LYS A 211 28.41 -18.80 -11.21
CA LYS A 211 27.19 -18.07 -11.58
C LYS A 211 27.18 -16.68 -10.97
N ASN A 212 26.62 -15.71 -11.70
CA ASN A 212 26.33 -14.40 -11.17
C ASN A 212 24.86 -14.30 -10.77
N LEU A 213 24.62 -13.72 -9.60
CA LEU A 213 23.29 -13.49 -9.05
C LEU A 213 23.02 -11.99 -8.96
N VAL A 214 21.77 -11.62 -9.21
CA VAL A 214 21.27 -10.25 -9.04
C VAL A 214 20.02 -10.33 -8.17
N THR A 215 19.87 -9.40 -7.22
CA THR A 215 18.69 -9.31 -6.38
C THR A 215 17.68 -8.37 -7.03
N PHE A 216 16.44 -8.82 -7.18
CA PHE A 216 15.30 -8.00 -7.58
C PHE A 216 14.44 -7.67 -6.37
N GLU A 217 13.91 -6.45 -6.30
CA GLU A 217 13.07 -5.99 -5.21
C GLU A 217 11.80 -5.30 -5.71
N GLU A 218 10.76 -5.45 -4.90
CA GLU A 218 9.51 -4.69 -4.98
C GLU A 218 9.16 -4.13 -3.61
N LEU A 219 8.78 -2.86 -3.56
CA LEU A 219 8.31 -2.20 -2.35
C LEU A 219 6.80 -1.98 -2.43
N TYR A 220 6.10 -2.40 -1.38
CA TYR A 220 4.66 -2.26 -1.23
C TYR A 220 4.33 -1.34 -0.06
N ASP A 221 3.41 -0.39 -0.30
CA ASP A 221 2.73 0.39 0.73
C ASP A 221 1.62 -0.48 1.35
N LEU A 222 1.65 -0.64 2.67
CA LEU A 222 0.67 -1.41 3.45
C LEU A 222 -0.26 -0.52 4.27
N SER A 223 -0.43 0.76 3.92
CA SER A 223 -1.39 1.66 4.59
C SER A 223 -2.81 1.10 4.54
N ASN A 224 -3.16 0.45 3.44
CA ASN A 224 -4.33 -0.40 3.35
C ASN A 224 -3.88 -1.88 3.37
N PRO A 225 -4.00 -2.60 4.52
CA PRO A 225 -3.55 -3.98 4.61
C PRO A 225 -4.35 -4.95 3.72
N ASP A 226 -5.59 -4.59 3.36
CA ASP A 226 -6.45 -5.41 2.50
C ASP A 226 -6.12 -5.24 1.01
N GLU A 227 -5.41 -4.17 0.65
CA GLU A 227 -5.00 -3.87 -0.72
C GLU A 227 -3.57 -3.28 -0.74
N PRO A 228 -2.51 -4.11 -0.57
CA PRO A 228 -1.13 -3.65 -0.71
C PRO A 228 -0.85 -3.08 -2.10
N VAL A 229 -0.27 -1.88 -2.17
CA VAL A 229 0.04 -1.20 -3.43
C VAL A 229 1.53 -1.19 -3.69
N LYS A 230 1.96 -1.70 -4.85
CA LYS A 230 3.36 -1.62 -5.25
C LYS A 230 3.72 -0.17 -5.61
N VAL A 231 4.65 0.42 -4.86
CA VAL A 231 5.05 1.84 -4.98
C VAL A 231 6.42 2.04 -5.60
N ALA A 232 7.29 1.04 -5.56
CA ALA A 232 8.59 1.09 -6.23
C ALA A 232 9.08 -0.32 -6.56
N GLU A 233 10.04 -0.43 -7.48
CA GLU A 233 10.73 -1.67 -7.79
C GLU A 233 12.16 -1.41 -8.29
N HIS A 234 13.03 -2.39 -8.07
CA HIS A 234 14.35 -2.48 -8.67
C HIS A 234 14.48 -3.85 -9.33
N LYS A 235 14.54 -3.88 -10.67
CA LYS A 235 14.56 -5.10 -11.48
C LYS A 235 15.51 -4.96 -12.68
N ASP A 236 16.72 -4.48 -12.40
CA ASP A 236 17.75 -4.37 -13.43
C ASP A 236 18.68 -5.59 -13.37
N ILE A 237 18.56 -6.48 -14.34
CA ILE A 237 19.39 -7.69 -14.42
C ILE A 237 20.87 -7.37 -14.70
N GLU A 238 21.16 -6.18 -15.24
CA GLU A 238 22.51 -5.73 -15.51
C GLU A 238 23.14 -4.97 -14.34
N ASP A 239 22.39 -4.74 -13.28
CA ASP A 239 22.92 -4.11 -12.08
C ASP A 239 24.05 -4.94 -11.48
N ASP A 240 25.16 -4.32 -11.21
CA ASP A 240 26.34 -4.94 -10.56
C ASP A 240 26.36 -4.65 -9.04
N GLY A 241 25.29 -4.01 -8.52
CA GLY A 241 24.91 -3.79 -7.13
C GLY A 241 25.82 -2.89 -6.33
#